data_67b9fc9e7c9baaf026a953d52920345c
#
_entry.id   67b9fc9e7c9baaf026a953d52920345c
#
_cell.length_a   1.000
_cell.length_b   1.000
_cell.length_c   1.000
_cell.angle_alpha   90.00
_cell.angle_beta   90.00
_cell.angle_gamma   90.00
#
_symmetry.space_group_name_H-M   'P 1'
#
loop_
_entity.id
_entity.type
_entity.pdbx_description
1 polymer ?
#
loop_
_entity_poly.entity_id
_entity_poly.type
_entity_poly.pdbx_seq_one_letter_code
_entity_poly.pdbx_strand_id
1 'polypeptide(L)'
;LFYFLANHEQRKVILNFILVVMSFSLLTSQDWEQSFSAGGFDVNGLFMGGSEVLHLVPHKNKLFASIGYWQDENNVWYGGSDLSIGWSQIICLENEDDSWKVDFDLGYNYLRPEILKQVIFTKDYSGISLDVPDTLLIVGAYSPNYILGTAASKIFIRDDVDGSWDQILVYEGDFSSGESYSMRDIEIYTDQVTGIENLIISVGTHGIFSGKYNPNIDGKIEMGLNPEIGPLSIRSLGIAIANNSLYFSSGNKIFKRNDGFNPSYDVVH
;
A
#
# COMPACT_ATOMS: atom_id res chain seq x y z
N LEU A 1 -18.18 52.25 22.06
CA LEU A 1 -19.23 53.20 22.51
C LEU A 1 -20.46 52.48 23.01
N PHE A 2 -21.00 51.50 22.29
CA PHE A 2 -22.20 50.73 22.65
C PHE A 2 -22.08 49.95 23.96
N TYR A 3 -20.88 49.49 24.35
CA TYR A 3 -20.66 48.73 25.57
C TYR A 3 -20.85 49.55 26.83
N PHE A 4 -20.59 50.86 26.80
CA PHE A 4 -20.74 51.77 27.96
C PHE A 4 -22.19 52.16 28.25
N LEU A 5 -23.08 52.07 27.29
CA LEU A 5 -24.47 52.43 27.42
C LEU A 5 -25.40 51.27 27.80
N ALA A 6 -24.86 50.03 27.75
CA ALA A 6 -25.64 48.83 28.06
C ALA A 6 -25.78 48.61 29.57
N ASN A 7 -26.92 48.11 30.01
CA ASN A 7 -27.12 47.69 31.39
C ASN A 7 -26.33 46.37 31.68
N HIS A 8 -26.29 45.98 32.95
CA HIS A 8 -25.45 44.84 33.37
C HIS A 8 -25.75 43.54 32.61
N GLU A 9 -26.99 43.23 32.37
CA GLU A 9 -27.39 42.02 31.62
C GLU A 9 -27.06 42.12 30.13
N GLN A 10 -27.26 43.29 29.53
CA GLN A 10 -26.88 43.54 28.15
C GLN A 10 -25.35 43.40 27.94
N ARG A 11 -24.55 43.84 28.92
CA ARG A 11 -23.08 43.68 28.88
C ARG A 11 -22.68 42.21 28.92
N LYS A 12 -23.36 41.39 29.74
CA LYS A 12 -23.10 39.93 29.75
C LYS A 12 -23.39 39.27 28.41
N VAL A 13 -24.53 39.61 27.80
CA VAL A 13 -24.91 39.09 26.48
C VAL A 13 -23.91 39.51 25.42
N ILE A 14 -23.49 40.78 25.39
CA ILE A 14 -22.47 41.29 24.46
C ILE A 14 -21.15 40.61 24.68
N LEU A 15 -20.70 40.42 25.93
CA LEU A 15 -19.44 39.76 26.24
C LEU A 15 -19.46 38.30 25.83
N ASN A 16 -20.55 37.57 26.08
CA ASN A 16 -20.72 36.20 25.65
C ASN A 16 -20.75 36.08 24.12
N PHE A 17 -21.45 37.01 23.43
CA PHE A 17 -21.43 37.03 21.97
C PHE A 17 -20.06 37.29 21.38
N ILE A 18 -19.30 38.24 21.96
CA ILE A 18 -17.91 38.51 21.57
C ILE A 18 -17.02 37.27 21.82
N LEU A 19 -17.17 36.60 22.96
CA LEU A 19 -16.45 35.37 23.28
C LEU A 19 -16.75 34.22 22.30
N VAL A 20 -18.02 34.07 21.93
CA VAL A 20 -18.46 33.10 20.92
C VAL A 20 -17.90 33.43 19.55
N VAL A 21 -17.99 34.70 19.13
CA VAL A 21 -17.41 35.14 17.84
C VAL A 21 -15.89 34.99 17.82
N MET A 22 -15.19 35.31 18.92
CA MET A 22 -13.75 35.12 19.02
C MET A 22 -13.35 33.63 19.06
N SER A 23 -14.17 32.78 19.66
CA SER A 23 -13.91 31.31 19.60
C SER A 23 -14.16 30.73 18.22
N PHE A 24 -15.04 31.26 17.41
CA PHE A 24 -15.22 30.90 16.00
C PHE A 24 -14.10 31.43 15.11
N SER A 25 -13.52 32.59 15.41
CA SER A 25 -12.39 33.13 14.64
C SER A 25 -11.04 32.49 15.00
N LEU A 26 -10.96 31.75 16.12
CA LEU A 26 -9.82 30.91 16.47
C LEU A 26 -9.88 29.50 15.88
N LEU A 27 -11.00 29.12 15.25
CA LEU A 27 -11.05 28.03 14.29
C LEU A 27 -10.34 28.54 13.02
N THR A 28 -9.01 28.56 13.04
CA THR A 28 -8.24 28.70 11.82
C THR A 28 -8.72 27.58 10.91
N SER A 29 -9.31 27.93 9.79
CA SER A 29 -9.49 26.97 8.71
C SER A 29 -8.11 26.39 8.47
N GLN A 30 -7.98 25.09 8.64
CA GLN A 30 -6.74 24.42 8.29
C GLN A 30 -6.62 24.61 6.79
N ASP A 31 -5.72 25.49 6.36
CA ASP A 31 -5.44 25.70 4.94
C ASP A 31 -4.77 24.44 4.43
N TRP A 32 -5.42 23.78 3.47
CA TRP A 32 -4.84 22.63 2.79
C TRP A 32 -3.89 23.13 1.71
N GLU A 33 -2.64 22.72 1.81
CA GLU A 33 -1.60 23.04 0.85
C GLU A 33 -1.29 21.79 0.00
N GLN A 34 -1.20 21.96 -1.31
CA GLN A 34 -0.83 20.88 -2.20
C GLN A 34 0.67 20.63 -2.08
N SER A 35 1.07 19.51 -1.46
CA SER A 35 2.48 19.16 -1.24
C SER A 35 3.11 18.39 -2.40
N PHE A 36 2.31 17.78 -3.29
CA PHE A 36 2.78 17.01 -4.45
C PHE A 36 2.05 17.41 -5.71
N SER A 37 2.78 17.52 -6.82
CA SER A 37 2.25 17.68 -8.17
C SER A 37 3.10 16.88 -9.14
N ALA A 38 2.45 16.01 -9.94
CA ALA A 38 3.13 15.25 -10.99
C ALA A 38 3.72 16.15 -12.08
N GLY A 39 4.73 15.66 -12.79
CA GLY A 39 5.36 16.36 -13.90
C GLY A 39 6.53 17.27 -13.53
N GLY A 40 6.94 17.29 -12.27
CA GLY A 40 8.11 17.99 -11.77
C GLY A 40 9.33 17.08 -11.59
N PHE A 41 10.44 17.68 -11.18
CA PHE A 41 11.64 16.96 -10.79
C PHE A 41 11.84 17.08 -9.29
N ASP A 42 12.33 16.02 -8.68
CA ASP A 42 12.73 16.04 -7.28
C ASP A 42 14.06 16.79 -7.09
N VAL A 43 14.50 16.91 -5.84
CA VAL A 43 15.76 17.61 -5.48
C VAL A 43 17.00 16.93 -6.06
N ASN A 44 16.91 15.67 -6.47
CA ASN A 44 17.97 14.89 -7.10
C ASN A 44 17.92 14.95 -8.63
N GLY A 45 16.93 15.65 -9.21
CA GLY A 45 16.71 15.76 -10.64
C GLY A 45 16.00 14.56 -11.26
N LEU A 46 15.35 13.69 -10.43
CA LEU A 46 14.55 12.59 -10.92
C LEU A 46 13.12 13.06 -11.19
N PHE A 47 12.60 12.67 -12.35
CA PHE A 47 11.24 13.03 -12.77
C PHE A 47 10.20 12.27 -11.94
N MET A 48 9.23 12.98 -11.38
CA MET A 48 8.10 12.43 -10.64
C MET A 48 6.88 12.39 -11.56
N GLY A 49 6.61 11.21 -12.16
CA GLY A 49 5.74 11.10 -13.32
C GLY A 49 4.30 10.72 -13.05
N GLY A 50 4.03 9.86 -12.09
CA GLY A 50 2.68 9.32 -11.91
C GLY A 50 1.61 10.37 -11.62
N SER A 51 0.50 10.34 -12.36
CA SER A 51 -0.59 11.34 -12.25
C SER A 51 -1.49 11.14 -11.03
N GLU A 52 -1.41 9.99 -10.36
CA GLU A 52 -2.25 9.64 -9.23
C GLU A 52 -1.41 9.20 -8.02
N VAL A 53 -1.78 9.69 -6.84
CA VAL A 53 -1.29 9.14 -5.57
C VAL A 53 -2.26 8.06 -5.14
N LEU A 54 -1.79 6.81 -5.10
CA LEU A 54 -2.63 5.64 -4.85
C LEU A 54 -2.66 5.25 -3.37
N HIS A 55 -1.53 5.36 -2.70
CA HIS A 55 -1.38 5.02 -1.29
C HIS A 55 -0.48 6.03 -0.58
N LEU A 56 -0.77 6.25 0.71
CA LEU A 56 0.08 7.02 1.63
C LEU A 56 0.34 6.16 2.86
N VAL A 57 1.60 5.96 3.21
CA VAL A 57 1.98 5.07 4.32
C VAL A 57 3.09 5.72 5.15
N PRO A 58 2.87 5.93 6.45
CA PRO A 58 3.95 6.32 7.36
C PRO A 58 4.85 5.11 7.64
N HIS A 59 6.17 5.31 7.57
CA HIS A 59 7.16 4.28 7.87
C HIS A 59 8.45 4.89 8.38
N LYS A 60 8.94 4.43 9.54
CA LYS A 60 10.20 4.90 10.16
C LYS A 60 10.31 6.44 10.23
N ASN A 61 9.26 7.11 10.69
CA ASN A 61 9.13 8.57 10.80
C ASN A 61 9.20 9.34 9.46
N LYS A 62 9.00 8.67 8.33
CA LYS A 62 8.87 9.26 6.99
C LYS A 62 7.47 8.96 6.45
N LEU A 63 7.04 9.75 5.47
CA LEU A 63 5.82 9.49 4.71
C LEU A 63 6.19 9.00 3.33
N PHE A 64 5.67 7.83 2.95
CA PHE A 64 5.83 7.26 1.63
C PHE A 64 4.52 7.33 0.86
N ALA A 65 4.63 7.61 -0.43
CA ALA A 65 3.49 7.58 -1.34
C ALA A 65 3.80 6.72 -2.55
N SER A 66 2.83 5.92 -2.98
CA SER A 66 2.89 5.28 -4.28
C SER A 66 2.21 6.16 -5.32
N ILE A 67 2.91 6.43 -6.43
CA ILE A 67 2.39 7.19 -7.57
C ILE A 67 2.43 6.35 -8.83
N GLY A 68 1.47 6.58 -9.71
CA GLY A 68 1.36 5.84 -10.97
C GLY A 68 0.22 6.35 -11.82
N TYR A 69 -0.16 5.58 -12.85
CA TYR A 69 -1.31 5.87 -13.68
C TYR A 69 -2.42 4.85 -13.46
N TRP A 70 -3.66 5.33 -13.44
CA TRP A 70 -4.80 4.44 -13.57
C TRP A 70 -5.14 4.21 -15.04
N GLN A 71 -5.41 5.28 -15.75
CA GLN A 71 -5.68 5.29 -17.18
C GLN A 71 -5.23 6.65 -17.74
N ASP A 72 -4.03 6.71 -18.28
CA ASP A 72 -3.49 7.94 -18.86
C ASP A 72 -2.97 7.66 -20.26
N GLU A 73 -3.47 8.40 -21.24
CA GLU A 73 -3.09 8.26 -22.65
C GLU A 73 -1.61 8.55 -22.91
N ASN A 74 -0.94 9.27 -22.01
CA ASN A 74 0.50 9.54 -22.12
C ASN A 74 1.34 8.34 -21.70
N ASN A 75 0.76 7.39 -20.97
CA ASN A 75 1.44 6.18 -20.56
C ASN A 75 1.55 5.20 -21.72
N VAL A 76 2.70 4.53 -21.86
CA VAL A 76 2.97 3.55 -22.93
C VAL A 76 1.96 2.40 -22.99
N TRP A 77 1.32 2.06 -21.89
CA TRP A 77 0.26 1.05 -21.81
C TRP A 77 -1.00 1.47 -22.57
N TYR A 78 -1.20 2.79 -22.76
CA TYR A 78 -2.37 3.37 -23.42
C TYR A 78 -2.01 4.13 -24.68
N GLY A 79 -0.79 3.97 -25.22
CA GLY A 79 -0.35 4.54 -26.48
C GLY A 79 0.67 5.67 -26.37
N GLY A 80 1.08 6.04 -25.17
CA GLY A 80 2.23 6.93 -24.95
C GLY A 80 3.53 6.30 -25.46
N SER A 81 4.53 7.11 -25.79
CA SER A 81 5.76 6.66 -26.44
C SER A 81 7.04 6.92 -25.67
N ASP A 82 6.99 7.68 -24.60
CA ASP A 82 8.20 8.03 -23.85
C ASP A 82 8.48 7.01 -22.74
N LEU A 83 9.35 6.06 -23.05
CA LEU A 83 9.80 5.02 -22.13
C LEU A 83 10.87 5.50 -21.12
N SER A 84 11.39 6.72 -21.29
CA SER A 84 12.43 7.27 -20.42
C SER A 84 11.88 7.94 -19.17
N ILE A 85 10.57 8.22 -19.15
CA ILE A 85 9.91 8.92 -18.06
C ILE A 85 9.42 7.90 -17.02
N GLY A 86 9.92 8.00 -15.78
CA GLY A 86 9.41 7.24 -14.66
C GLY A 86 8.00 7.68 -14.28
N TRP A 87 7.10 6.73 -14.05
CA TRP A 87 5.72 6.99 -13.66
C TRP A 87 5.20 6.06 -12.55
N SER A 88 5.76 4.87 -12.46
CA SER A 88 5.41 3.90 -11.41
C SER A 88 6.47 4.00 -10.31
N GLN A 89 6.23 4.84 -9.32
CA GLN A 89 7.26 5.23 -8.37
C GLN A 89 6.75 5.19 -6.93
N ILE A 90 7.68 5.02 -6.02
CA ILE A 90 7.51 5.33 -4.60
C ILE A 90 8.25 6.62 -4.34
N ILE A 91 7.56 7.60 -3.82
CA ILE A 91 8.13 8.87 -3.39
C ILE A 91 8.12 8.94 -1.86
N CYS A 92 9.08 9.67 -1.32
CA CYS A 92 9.30 9.81 0.13
C CYS A 92 9.34 11.28 0.52
N LEU A 93 8.66 11.60 1.61
CA LEU A 93 8.76 12.86 2.34
C LEU A 93 9.43 12.56 3.69
N GLU A 94 10.62 13.09 3.92
CA GLU A 94 11.39 12.78 5.14
C GLU A 94 10.92 13.59 6.35
N ASN A 95 10.57 14.87 6.13
CA ASN A 95 10.00 15.75 7.13
C ASN A 95 8.89 16.60 6.51
N GLU A 96 8.05 17.23 7.30
CA GLU A 96 6.92 18.05 6.84
C GLU A 96 7.32 19.25 5.97
N ASP A 97 8.50 19.81 6.23
CA ASP A 97 9.04 20.97 5.50
C ASP A 97 9.87 20.58 4.25
N ASP A 98 10.07 19.29 4.01
CA ASP A 98 10.86 18.80 2.89
C ASP A 98 10.02 18.74 1.59
N SER A 99 10.71 18.59 0.46
CA SER A 99 10.09 18.25 -0.81
C SER A 99 10.07 16.73 -1.01
N TRP A 100 9.03 16.22 -1.68
CA TRP A 100 8.97 14.85 -2.12
C TRP A 100 10.17 14.49 -3.00
N LYS A 101 10.70 13.29 -2.82
CA LYS A 101 11.76 12.73 -3.65
C LYS A 101 11.45 11.30 -4.06
N VAL A 102 11.94 10.87 -5.19
CA VAL A 102 11.84 9.50 -5.65
C VAL A 102 12.72 8.62 -4.76
N ASP A 103 12.10 7.68 -4.06
CA ASP A 103 12.78 6.66 -3.25
C ASP A 103 12.98 5.36 -4.06
N PHE A 104 12.01 5.04 -4.96
CA PHE A 104 12.09 3.88 -5.83
C PHE A 104 11.35 4.12 -7.15
N ASP A 105 11.97 3.74 -8.27
CA ASP A 105 11.36 3.70 -9.59
C ASP A 105 11.23 2.24 -10.05
N LEU A 106 10.00 1.77 -10.24
CA LEU A 106 9.73 0.41 -10.68
C LEU A 106 10.07 0.18 -12.17
N GLY A 107 10.23 1.28 -12.92
CA GLY A 107 10.51 1.25 -14.34
C GLY A 107 9.23 1.16 -15.21
N TYR A 108 9.43 1.30 -16.51
CA TYR A 108 8.36 1.45 -17.52
C TYR A 108 7.47 0.21 -17.70
N ASN A 109 7.91 -0.96 -17.24
CA ASN A 109 7.11 -2.19 -17.32
C ASN A 109 5.97 -2.25 -16.31
N TYR A 110 5.94 -1.35 -15.34
CA TYR A 110 4.92 -1.30 -14.32
C TYR A 110 4.03 -0.08 -14.55
N LEU A 111 2.70 -0.30 -14.54
CA LEU A 111 1.74 0.79 -14.68
C LEU A 111 1.69 1.64 -13.43
N ARG A 112 1.72 0.98 -12.29
CA ARG A 112 1.66 1.58 -10.95
C ARG A 112 2.05 0.60 -9.87
N PRO A 113 2.47 1.07 -8.71
CA PRO A 113 2.47 0.28 -7.49
C PRO A 113 1.00 0.05 -7.07
N GLU A 114 0.56 -1.20 -7.00
CA GLU A 114 -0.84 -1.53 -6.70
C GLU A 114 -1.11 -1.64 -5.20
N ILE A 115 -0.06 -1.86 -4.42
CA ILE A 115 -0.06 -1.91 -2.96
C ILE A 115 1.17 -1.14 -2.47
N LEU A 116 0.98 -0.36 -1.42
CA LEU A 116 2.04 0.14 -0.56
C LEU A 116 1.56 -0.05 0.87
N LYS A 117 2.27 -0.85 1.67
CA LYS A 117 1.83 -1.17 3.02
C LYS A 117 3.01 -1.37 3.96
N GLN A 118 2.89 -0.85 5.18
CA GLN A 118 3.76 -1.22 6.28
C GLN A 118 3.22 -2.49 6.95
N VAL A 119 4.08 -3.47 7.16
CA VAL A 119 3.75 -4.71 7.88
C VAL A 119 4.73 -4.92 9.04
N ILE A 120 4.28 -5.62 10.07
CA ILE A 120 5.09 -5.88 11.26
C ILE A 120 5.11 -7.38 11.51
N PHE A 121 6.30 -7.95 11.59
CA PHE A 121 6.50 -9.33 12.01
C PHE A 121 7.02 -9.37 13.44
N THR A 122 6.44 -10.25 14.23
CA THR A 122 6.84 -10.52 15.61
C THR A 122 7.49 -11.89 15.76
N LYS A 123 7.41 -12.74 14.72
CA LYS A 123 7.95 -14.08 14.67
C LYS A 123 8.69 -14.33 13.35
N ASP A 124 9.64 -15.26 13.41
CA ASP A 124 10.32 -15.76 12.21
C ASP A 124 9.53 -16.87 11.49
N TYR A 125 10.09 -17.38 10.38
CA TYR A 125 9.52 -18.43 9.54
C TYR A 125 9.26 -19.76 10.28
N SER A 126 9.90 -19.98 11.43
CA SER A 126 9.71 -21.16 12.28
C SER A 126 8.71 -20.95 13.41
N GLY A 127 8.19 -19.73 13.57
CA GLY A 127 7.26 -19.32 14.62
C GLY A 127 7.94 -18.90 15.92
N ILE A 128 9.27 -18.73 15.91
CA ILE A 128 10.03 -18.21 17.04
C ILE A 128 9.86 -16.71 17.13
N SER A 129 9.56 -16.20 18.32
CA SER A 129 9.42 -14.77 18.56
C SER A 129 10.73 -14.03 18.33
N LEU A 130 10.66 -12.90 17.64
CA LEU A 130 11.78 -11.99 17.49
C LEU A 130 12.00 -11.19 18.78
N ASP A 131 13.25 -10.92 19.12
CA ASP A 131 13.58 -10.05 20.27
C ASP A 131 13.02 -8.63 20.08
N VAL A 132 13.03 -8.14 18.86
CA VAL A 132 12.43 -6.87 18.44
C VAL A 132 11.60 -7.14 17.18
N PRO A 133 10.32 -6.74 17.17
CA PRO A 133 9.50 -6.83 15.94
C PRO A 133 10.16 -6.14 14.76
N ASP A 134 10.15 -6.76 13.59
CA ASP A 134 10.65 -6.14 12.37
C ASP A 134 9.50 -5.51 11.57
N THR A 135 9.71 -4.27 11.14
CA THR A 135 8.73 -3.48 10.41
C THR A 135 9.23 -3.26 9.00
N LEU A 136 8.52 -3.81 8.03
CA LEU A 136 8.87 -3.74 6.61
C LEU A 136 7.92 -2.81 5.86
N LEU A 137 8.44 -2.06 4.89
CA LEU A 137 7.67 -1.35 3.89
C LEU A 137 7.64 -2.20 2.62
N ILE A 138 6.43 -2.59 2.18
CA ILE A 138 6.22 -3.49 1.05
C ILE A 138 5.43 -2.78 -0.04
N VAL A 139 5.91 -2.92 -1.27
CA VAL A 139 5.21 -2.55 -2.51
C VAL A 139 4.80 -3.81 -3.25
N GLY A 140 3.56 -3.86 -3.73
CA GLY A 140 3.09 -4.90 -4.64
C GLY A 140 2.82 -4.32 -6.02
N ALA A 141 3.32 -4.97 -7.06
CA ALA A 141 3.07 -4.58 -8.45
C ALA A 141 3.15 -5.78 -9.40
N TYR A 142 2.58 -5.65 -10.58
CA TYR A 142 2.75 -6.65 -11.63
C TYR A 142 3.25 -6.01 -12.91
N SER A 143 3.97 -6.81 -13.69
CA SER A 143 4.47 -6.42 -15.00
C SER A 143 4.14 -7.49 -16.04
N PRO A 144 3.49 -7.17 -17.16
CA PRO A 144 3.38 -8.08 -18.30
C PRO A 144 4.66 -8.04 -19.13
N ASN A 145 4.98 -9.17 -19.72
CA ASN A 145 5.98 -9.29 -20.76
C ASN A 145 5.30 -9.69 -22.07
N TYR A 146 4.91 -8.70 -22.85
CA TYR A 146 4.19 -8.93 -24.10
C TYR A 146 5.02 -9.69 -25.16
N ILE A 147 6.35 -9.64 -25.08
CA ILE A 147 7.24 -10.35 -26.01
C ILE A 147 7.20 -11.86 -25.74
N LEU A 148 7.25 -12.23 -24.46
CA LEU A 148 7.21 -13.63 -24.04
C LEU A 148 5.79 -14.15 -23.81
N GLY A 149 4.79 -13.28 -23.80
CA GLY A 149 3.40 -13.64 -23.46
C GLY A 149 3.23 -14.08 -22.01
N THR A 150 4.05 -13.53 -21.10
CA THR A 150 3.99 -13.84 -19.65
C THR A 150 3.68 -12.59 -18.84
N ALA A 151 3.28 -12.78 -17.58
CA ALA A 151 3.22 -11.71 -16.61
C ALA A 151 3.71 -12.19 -15.24
N ALA A 152 4.24 -11.27 -14.45
CA ALA A 152 4.75 -11.56 -13.11
C ALA A 152 4.19 -10.58 -12.09
N SER A 153 3.73 -11.12 -10.96
CA SER A 153 3.38 -10.37 -9.76
C SER A 153 4.54 -10.43 -8.79
N LYS A 154 4.98 -9.28 -8.31
CA LYS A 154 6.17 -9.15 -7.48
C LYS A 154 5.88 -8.25 -6.29
N ILE A 155 6.56 -8.51 -5.19
CA ILE A 155 6.69 -7.56 -4.09
C ILE A 155 8.10 -7.00 -4.07
N PHE A 156 8.20 -5.76 -3.61
CA PHE A 156 9.45 -5.05 -3.38
C PHE A 156 9.47 -4.65 -1.91
N ILE A 157 10.58 -4.90 -1.26
CA ILE A 157 10.76 -4.66 0.17
C ILE A 157 11.91 -3.70 0.37
N ARG A 158 11.64 -2.63 1.10
CA ARG A 158 12.64 -1.61 1.36
C ARG A 158 13.62 -2.07 2.43
N ASP A 159 14.92 -1.98 2.15
CA ASP A 159 15.94 -1.99 3.18
C ASP A 159 16.05 -0.57 3.78
N ASP A 160 15.75 -0.44 5.06
CA ASP A 160 15.77 0.84 5.75
C ASP A 160 17.18 1.30 6.13
N VAL A 161 18.19 0.45 5.96
CA VAL A 161 19.60 0.77 6.28
C VAL A 161 20.20 1.64 5.18
N ASP A 162 20.02 1.23 3.92
CA ASP A 162 20.61 1.93 2.77
C ASP A 162 19.61 2.51 1.78
N GLY A 163 18.31 2.21 1.96
CA GLY A 163 17.22 2.69 1.11
C GLY A 163 17.07 1.91 -0.19
N SER A 164 17.76 0.79 -0.34
CA SER A 164 17.57 -0.10 -1.49
C SER A 164 16.25 -0.88 -1.41
N TRP A 165 15.88 -1.52 -2.52
CA TRP A 165 14.67 -2.30 -2.61
C TRP A 165 14.95 -3.68 -3.18
N ASP A 166 14.63 -4.72 -2.40
CA ASP A 166 14.73 -6.11 -2.80
C ASP A 166 13.46 -6.55 -3.53
N GLN A 167 13.64 -7.27 -4.65
CA GLN A 167 12.53 -7.80 -5.44
C GLN A 167 12.30 -9.27 -5.14
N ILE A 168 11.07 -9.66 -4.86
CA ILE A 168 10.65 -11.04 -4.64
C ILE A 168 9.53 -11.40 -5.60
N LEU A 169 9.69 -12.50 -6.32
CA LEU A 169 8.65 -13.06 -7.18
C LEU A 169 7.57 -13.73 -6.32
N VAL A 170 6.31 -13.34 -6.54
CA VAL A 170 5.15 -13.98 -5.92
C VAL A 170 4.54 -15.02 -6.87
N TYR A 171 4.33 -14.63 -8.12
CA TYR A 171 3.78 -15.51 -9.15
C TYR A 171 4.19 -15.05 -10.55
N GLU A 172 4.47 -15.99 -11.42
CA GLU A 172 4.69 -15.76 -12.86
C GLU A 172 3.96 -16.82 -13.66
N GLY A 173 3.37 -16.44 -14.78
CA GLY A 173 2.68 -17.36 -15.67
C GLY A 173 2.34 -16.74 -17.01
N ASP A 174 1.64 -17.49 -17.85
CA ASP A 174 1.21 -17.04 -19.17
C ASP A 174 0.21 -15.90 -19.05
N PHE A 175 0.41 -14.84 -19.83
CA PHE A 175 -0.49 -13.70 -19.89
C PHE A 175 -1.60 -13.96 -20.90
N SER A 176 -2.64 -14.64 -20.46
CA SER A 176 -3.81 -14.94 -21.28
C SER A 176 -4.98 -14.00 -21.02
N SER A 177 -5.88 -13.94 -21.98
CA SER A 177 -7.05 -13.05 -21.91
C SER A 177 -8.00 -13.49 -20.78
N GLY A 178 -8.38 -12.55 -19.93
CA GLY A 178 -9.29 -12.78 -18.81
C GLY A 178 -8.60 -13.08 -17.48
N GLU A 179 -7.29 -13.28 -17.46
CA GLU A 179 -6.51 -13.42 -16.24
C GLU A 179 -6.06 -12.06 -15.69
N SER A 180 -5.89 -11.99 -14.38
CA SER A 180 -5.44 -10.78 -13.68
C SER A 180 -4.29 -11.14 -12.76
N TYR A 181 -3.19 -10.42 -12.91
CA TYR A 181 -2.00 -10.50 -12.08
C TYR A 181 -1.95 -9.39 -11.02
N SER A 182 -2.94 -8.49 -11.05
CA SER A 182 -2.95 -7.34 -10.15
C SER A 182 -3.09 -7.76 -8.70
N MET A 183 -2.22 -7.22 -7.85
CA MET A 183 -2.32 -7.38 -6.41
C MET A 183 -3.37 -6.40 -5.86
N ARG A 184 -4.11 -6.82 -4.82
CA ARG A 184 -5.18 -5.99 -4.25
C ARG A 184 -5.03 -5.76 -2.77
N ASP A 185 -4.40 -6.69 -2.06
CA ASP A 185 -4.22 -6.55 -0.63
C ASP A 185 -3.09 -7.46 -0.11
N ILE A 186 -2.49 -7.04 1.00
CA ILE A 186 -1.49 -7.78 1.77
C ILE A 186 -1.86 -7.68 3.25
N GLU A 187 -1.84 -8.80 3.97
CA GLU A 187 -2.04 -8.84 5.42
C GLU A 187 -1.05 -9.77 6.12
N ILE A 188 -0.69 -9.46 7.36
CA ILE A 188 0.01 -10.39 8.24
C ILE A 188 -1.03 -11.17 9.05
N TYR A 189 -1.00 -12.47 8.92
CA TYR A 189 -1.90 -13.36 9.61
C TYR A 189 -1.16 -14.43 10.42
N THR A 190 -1.48 -14.55 11.70
CA THR A 190 -0.97 -15.64 12.54
C THR A 190 -1.90 -16.83 12.41
N ASP A 191 -1.41 -17.90 11.80
CA ASP A 191 -2.12 -19.18 11.72
C ASP A 191 -2.35 -19.73 13.12
N GLN A 192 -3.63 -19.97 13.48
CA GLN A 192 -4.02 -20.31 14.86
C GLN A 192 -3.66 -21.75 15.23
N VAL A 193 -3.32 -22.61 14.28
CA VAL A 193 -2.91 -23.99 14.50
C VAL A 193 -1.40 -24.12 14.62
N THR A 194 -0.67 -23.47 13.70
CA THR A 194 0.79 -23.55 13.65
C THR A 194 1.50 -22.47 14.46
N GLY A 195 0.81 -21.38 14.76
CA GLY A 195 1.36 -20.20 15.42
C GLY A 195 2.32 -19.36 14.56
N ILE A 196 2.48 -19.68 13.27
CA ILE A 196 3.38 -19.00 12.35
C ILE A 196 2.69 -17.75 11.81
N GLU A 197 3.43 -16.65 11.72
CA GLU A 197 3.01 -15.44 11.02
C GLU A 197 3.28 -15.59 9.52
N ASN A 198 2.23 -15.37 8.72
CA ASN A 198 2.30 -15.45 7.27
C ASN A 198 1.96 -14.07 6.68
N LEU A 199 2.75 -13.66 5.68
CA LEU A 199 2.38 -12.60 4.77
C LEU A 199 1.39 -13.18 3.77
N ILE A 200 0.15 -12.75 3.80
CA ILE A 200 -0.92 -13.20 2.90
C ILE A 200 -1.11 -12.17 1.81
N ILE A 201 -1.05 -12.60 0.56
CA ILE A 201 -1.10 -11.72 -0.61
C ILE A 201 -2.21 -12.19 -1.56
N SER A 202 -3.08 -11.28 -2.00
CA SER A 202 -4.03 -11.55 -3.07
C SER A 202 -3.43 -11.20 -4.44
N VAL A 203 -3.40 -12.17 -5.35
CA VAL A 203 -2.88 -12.01 -6.71
C VAL A 203 -3.98 -12.29 -7.72
N GLY A 204 -4.70 -11.26 -8.07
CA GLY A 204 -5.72 -11.25 -9.11
C GLY A 204 -6.61 -12.50 -9.15
N THR A 205 -6.65 -13.16 -10.30
CA THR A 205 -7.36 -14.44 -10.49
C THR A 205 -6.50 -15.67 -10.14
N HIS A 206 -5.21 -15.49 -9.85
CA HIS A 206 -4.31 -16.60 -9.51
C HIS A 206 -4.48 -17.06 -8.05
N GLY A 207 -5.08 -16.24 -7.18
CA GLY A 207 -5.49 -16.66 -5.85
C GLY A 207 -4.79 -15.95 -4.71
N ILE A 208 -4.73 -16.66 -3.58
CA ILE A 208 -4.12 -16.20 -2.35
C ILE A 208 -2.79 -16.92 -2.17
N PHE A 209 -1.73 -16.15 -2.04
CA PHE A 209 -0.38 -16.66 -1.78
C PHE A 209 0.04 -16.32 -0.36
N SER A 210 0.96 -17.11 0.18
CA SER A 210 1.56 -16.86 1.48
C SER A 210 3.07 -16.89 1.44
N GLY A 211 3.68 -16.05 2.26
CA GLY A 211 5.10 -16.00 2.52
C GLY A 211 5.39 -15.94 4.01
N LYS A 212 6.61 -16.23 4.41
CA LYS A 212 7.05 -16.21 5.81
C LYS A 212 8.22 -15.25 5.98
N TYR A 213 8.29 -14.63 7.13
CA TYR A 213 9.42 -13.79 7.47
C TYR A 213 10.67 -14.62 7.77
N ASN A 214 11.72 -14.40 7.00
CA ASN A 214 13.02 -15.05 7.15
C ASN A 214 14.13 -13.98 7.19
N PRO A 215 14.66 -13.61 8.37
CA PRO A 215 15.65 -12.54 8.51
C PRO A 215 17.01 -12.86 7.87
N ASN A 216 17.21 -14.10 7.39
CA ASN A 216 18.50 -14.57 6.89
C ASN A 216 18.62 -14.51 5.35
N ILE A 217 17.61 -14.00 4.66
CA ILE A 217 17.59 -13.84 3.20
C ILE A 217 17.36 -12.37 2.81
N ASP A 218 17.79 -12.00 1.61
CA ASP A 218 17.52 -10.69 1.04
C ASP A 218 15.99 -10.50 0.89
N GLY A 219 15.52 -9.29 1.18
CA GLY A 219 14.09 -8.97 1.20
C GLY A 219 13.30 -9.63 2.33
N LYS A 220 13.92 -10.50 3.13
CA LYS A 220 13.37 -11.09 4.37
C LYS A 220 12.05 -11.86 4.23
N ILE A 221 11.53 -12.10 3.04
CA ILE A 221 10.28 -12.86 2.82
C ILE A 221 10.55 -14.06 1.92
N GLU A 222 10.25 -15.23 2.44
CA GLU A 222 10.27 -16.49 1.71
C GLU A 222 8.85 -16.83 1.24
N MET A 223 8.60 -16.69 -0.07
CA MET A 223 7.28 -16.96 -0.67
C MET A 223 7.06 -18.44 -0.90
N GLY A 224 5.83 -18.89 -0.66
CA GLY A 224 5.38 -20.22 -1.08
C GLY A 224 5.31 -20.32 -2.62
N LEU A 225 5.65 -21.50 -3.16
CA LEU A 225 5.68 -21.74 -4.61
C LEU A 225 4.29 -21.79 -5.26
N ASN A 226 3.26 -22.14 -4.47
CA ASN A 226 1.90 -22.31 -4.95
C ASN A 226 0.93 -21.45 -4.14
N PRO A 227 -0.22 -21.04 -4.72
CA PRO A 227 -1.25 -20.39 -3.94
C PRO A 227 -1.85 -21.34 -2.89
N GLU A 228 -2.25 -20.79 -1.75
CA GLU A 228 -3.05 -21.54 -0.76
C GLU A 228 -4.44 -21.91 -1.32
N ILE A 229 -4.99 -21.03 -2.16
CA ILE A 229 -6.21 -21.26 -2.95
C ILE A 229 -6.08 -20.53 -4.29
N GLY A 230 -6.42 -21.22 -5.38
CA GLY A 230 -6.42 -20.68 -6.75
C GLY A 230 -6.44 -21.80 -7.79
N PRO A 231 -6.67 -21.48 -9.06
CA PRO A 231 -7.10 -20.18 -9.56
C PRO A 231 -8.52 -19.82 -9.16
N LEU A 232 -8.83 -18.52 -9.12
CA LEU A 232 -10.17 -17.99 -8.83
C LEU A 232 -10.89 -17.58 -10.12
N SER A 233 -12.20 -17.79 -10.17
CA SER A 233 -13.02 -17.36 -11.32
C SER A 233 -13.14 -15.84 -11.44
N ILE A 234 -13.03 -15.13 -10.31
CA ILE A 234 -13.05 -13.67 -10.21
C ILE A 234 -11.93 -13.27 -9.26
N ARG A 235 -11.22 -12.20 -9.57
CA ARG A 235 -10.12 -11.71 -8.75
C ARG A 235 -10.55 -11.41 -7.31
N SER A 236 -9.69 -11.71 -6.35
CA SER A 236 -9.84 -11.23 -4.97
C SER A 236 -9.70 -9.70 -4.93
N LEU A 237 -10.51 -9.04 -4.10
CA LEU A 237 -10.52 -7.57 -3.97
C LEU A 237 -10.02 -7.08 -2.61
N GLY A 238 -10.02 -7.93 -1.59
CA GLY A 238 -9.56 -7.55 -0.27
C GLY A 238 -9.43 -8.74 0.64
N ILE A 239 -8.57 -8.59 1.64
CA ILE A 239 -8.31 -9.52 2.73
C ILE A 239 -8.69 -8.82 4.03
N ALA A 240 -9.24 -9.57 4.97
CA ALA A 240 -9.56 -9.04 6.30
C ALA A 240 -9.32 -10.09 7.38
N ILE A 241 -8.91 -9.63 8.55
CA ILE A 241 -8.78 -10.46 9.74
C ILE A 241 -9.86 -10.04 10.73
N ALA A 242 -10.70 -10.98 11.13
CA ALA A 242 -11.74 -10.78 12.12
C ALA A 242 -11.86 -12.01 13.02
N ASN A 243 -11.98 -11.78 14.34
CA ASN A 243 -12.09 -12.86 15.33
C ASN A 243 -11.00 -13.95 15.16
N ASN A 244 -9.76 -13.53 14.97
CA ASN A 244 -8.60 -14.41 14.74
C ASN A 244 -8.75 -15.35 13.52
N SER A 245 -9.55 -14.99 12.55
CA SER A 245 -9.71 -15.73 11.30
C SER A 245 -9.44 -14.82 10.12
N LEU A 246 -8.82 -15.37 9.09
CA LEU A 246 -8.57 -14.67 7.82
C LEU A 246 -9.73 -14.92 6.87
N TYR A 247 -10.16 -13.84 6.23
CA TYR A 247 -11.18 -13.83 5.19
C TYR A 247 -10.68 -13.12 3.95
N PHE A 248 -11.15 -13.54 2.79
CA PHE A 248 -11.00 -12.76 1.55
C PHE A 248 -12.30 -12.78 0.74
N SER A 249 -12.47 -11.79 -0.12
CA SER A 249 -13.62 -11.71 -1.03
C SER A 249 -13.21 -12.00 -2.47
N SER A 250 -14.04 -12.72 -3.21
CA SER A 250 -13.90 -12.93 -4.65
C SER A 250 -15.29 -13.01 -5.30
N GLY A 251 -15.58 -12.03 -6.17
CA GLY A 251 -16.92 -11.88 -6.72
C GLY A 251 -17.95 -11.58 -5.63
N ASN A 252 -18.99 -12.41 -5.57
CA ASN A 252 -20.05 -12.32 -4.57
C ASN A 252 -19.87 -13.30 -3.40
N LYS A 253 -18.67 -13.85 -3.24
CA LYS A 253 -18.37 -14.84 -2.20
C LYS A 253 -17.37 -14.27 -1.18
N ILE A 254 -17.55 -14.72 0.06
CA ILE A 254 -16.58 -14.55 1.13
C ILE A 254 -16.02 -15.91 1.49
N PHE A 255 -14.72 -16.02 1.52
CA PHE A 255 -13.98 -17.21 1.89
C PHE A 255 -13.35 -17.02 3.26
N LYS A 256 -13.40 -18.06 4.08
CA LYS A 256 -12.73 -18.14 5.37
C LYS A 256 -11.62 -19.17 5.30
N ARG A 257 -10.42 -18.82 5.77
CA ARG A 257 -9.28 -19.73 5.87
C ARG A 257 -9.48 -20.72 7.03
N ASN A 258 -9.20 -21.97 6.75
CA ASN A 258 -9.00 -23.03 7.74
C ASN A 258 -7.51 -23.21 7.97
N ASP A 259 -7.06 -22.99 9.19
CA ASP A 259 -5.66 -22.95 9.58
C ASP A 259 -5.01 -24.32 9.66
N GLY A 260 -3.70 -24.36 9.48
CA GLY A 260 -2.88 -25.57 9.56
C GLY A 260 -1.73 -25.59 8.58
N PHE A 261 -0.96 -26.69 8.58
CA PHE A 261 0.18 -26.87 7.66
C PHE A 261 -0.23 -26.93 6.18
N ASN A 262 -1.47 -27.32 5.89
CA ASN A 262 -2.07 -27.32 4.56
C ASN A 262 -3.39 -26.54 4.65
N PRO A 263 -3.32 -25.21 4.58
CA PRO A 263 -4.53 -24.38 4.72
C PRO A 263 -5.53 -24.65 3.60
N SER A 264 -6.80 -24.50 3.93
CA SER A 264 -7.92 -24.62 2.99
C SER A 264 -8.90 -23.48 3.23
N TYR A 265 -9.90 -23.36 2.37
CA TYR A 265 -10.85 -22.25 2.45
C TYR A 265 -12.28 -22.73 2.25
N ASP A 266 -13.17 -22.27 3.12
CA ASP A 266 -14.61 -22.49 3.02
C ASP A 266 -15.33 -21.23 2.53
N VAL A 267 -16.35 -21.40 1.70
CA VAL A 267 -17.27 -20.31 1.37
C VAL A 267 -18.21 -20.12 2.54
N VAL A 268 -18.25 -18.91 3.09
CA VAL A 268 -19.10 -18.57 4.26
C VAL A 268 -20.22 -17.59 3.91
N HIS A 269 -20.19 -17.03 2.71
CA HIS A 269 -21.26 -16.20 2.14
C HIS A 269 -21.23 -16.28 0.60
#